data_edd966f81e0c61a6e1d3365432535ada
#
_entry.id   edd966f81e0c61a6e1d3365432535ada
#
_cell.length_a   1.000
_cell.length_b   1.000
_cell.length_c   1.000
_cell.angle_alpha   90.00
_cell.angle_beta   90.00
_cell.angle_gamma   90.00
#
_symmetry.space_group_name_H-M   'P 1'
#
loop_
_entity.id
_entity.type
_entity.pdbx_description
1 polymer ?
#
loop_
_entity_poly.entity_id
_entity_poly.type
_entity_poly.pdbx_seq_one_letter_code
_entity_poly.pdbx_strand_id
1 'polypeptide(L)'
;MERKNNVYDGARMADRFKIVDRDTEYLFPPSVQDWLPSNHLARFVVELVDEIDLEKLNASYKSCGSLAFHPSMMVALLFYGYATGVFSSRKLERATRDSVAFRYITANTYPDHDTIASFRRRFMKELN
;
A
#
# COMPACT_ATOMS: atom_id res chain seq x y z
N MET A 1 6.24 -34.32 2.36
CA MET A 1 5.00 -33.56 2.58
C MET A 1 3.97 -33.91 1.54
N GLU A 2 2.87 -34.41 1.99
CA GLU A 2 1.88 -35.03 1.10
C GLU A 2 0.66 -34.16 0.83
N ARG A 3 0.83 -32.87 0.98
CA ARG A 3 -0.28 -31.96 0.83
C ARG A 3 -0.99 -32.07 -0.51
N LYS A 4 -0.24 -32.18 -1.58
CA LYS A 4 -0.86 -32.27 -2.90
C LYS A 4 -1.58 -33.59 -3.11
N ASN A 5 -1.20 -34.62 -2.39
CA ASN A 5 -1.93 -35.86 -2.46
C ASN A 5 -3.35 -35.68 -1.93
N ASN A 6 -3.49 -34.90 -0.89
CA ASN A 6 -4.80 -34.63 -0.33
C ASN A 6 -5.70 -33.95 -1.34
N VAL A 7 -5.14 -33.09 -2.15
CA VAL A 7 -5.92 -32.39 -3.17
C VAL A 7 -6.39 -33.36 -4.23
N TYR A 8 -5.52 -34.26 -4.65
CA TYR A 8 -5.82 -35.15 -5.77
C TYR A 8 -6.53 -36.42 -5.35
N ASP A 9 -6.46 -36.76 -4.09
CA ASP A 9 -7.21 -37.92 -3.60
C ASP A 9 -8.70 -37.69 -3.70
N GLY A 10 -9.11 -36.46 -3.64
CA GLY A 10 -10.49 -36.09 -3.88
C GLY A 10 -10.74 -35.77 -5.34
N ALA A 11 -10.29 -36.62 -6.24
CA ALA A 11 -10.24 -36.33 -7.66
C ALA A 11 -11.59 -35.85 -8.22
N ARG A 12 -12.67 -36.47 -7.81
CA ARG A 12 -13.99 -36.07 -8.31
C ARG A 12 -14.42 -34.71 -7.77
N MET A 13 -13.96 -34.39 -6.59
CA MET A 13 -14.17 -33.06 -6.02
C MET A 13 -13.24 -32.06 -6.69
N ALA A 14 -12.03 -32.48 -7.01
CA ALA A 14 -11.05 -31.60 -7.66
C ALA A 14 -11.55 -31.06 -9.00
N ASP A 15 -12.40 -31.82 -9.71
CA ASP A 15 -12.98 -31.36 -10.95
C ASP A 15 -13.86 -30.14 -10.76
N ARG A 16 -14.38 -29.92 -9.57
CA ARG A 16 -15.31 -28.84 -9.27
C ARG A 16 -14.63 -27.66 -8.59
N PHE A 17 -13.50 -27.90 -7.93
CA PHE A 17 -12.86 -26.89 -7.11
C PHE A 17 -11.45 -26.64 -7.58
N LYS A 18 -11.06 -25.36 -7.55
CA LYS A 18 -9.68 -25.01 -7.86
C LYS A 18 -8.77 -25.45 -6.74
N ILE A 19 -7.58 -25.86 -7.11
CA ILE A 19 -6.55 -26.23 -6.13
C ILE A 19 -6.12 -25.00 -5.36
N VAL A 20 -6.06 -25.14 -4.04
CA VAL A 20 -5.58 -24.07 -3.16
C VAL A 20 -4.19 -24.45 -2.68
N ASP A 21 -3.21 -23.66 -3.07
CA ASP A 21 -1.82 -23.88 -2.65
C ASP A 21 -1.25 -22.57 -2.11
N ARG A 22 -0.99 -22.57 -0.82
CA ARG A 22 -0.47 -21.38 -0.12
C ARG A 22 1.04 -21.36 -0.04
N ASP A 23 1.69 -22.39 -0.55
CA ASP A 23 3.13 -22.55 -0.43
C ASP A 23 3.86 -22.43 -1.74
N THR A 24 3.15 -22.09 -2.81
CA THR A 24 3.78 -21.90 -4.11
C THR A 24 4.78 -20.74 -4.04
N GLU A 25 5.99 -21.02 -4.43
CA GLU A 25 7.02 -20.01 -4.58
C GLU A 25 7.02 -19.52 -6.02
N TYR A 26 7.05 -18.22 -6.19
CA TYR A 26 7.10 -17.62 -7.52
C TYR A 26 8.54 -17.33 -7.89
N LEU A 27 8.90 -17.65 -9.13
CA LEU A 27 10.23 -17.32 -9.64
C LEU A 27 10.46 -15.82 -9.63
N PHE A 28 9.44 -15.06 -10.02
CA PHE A 28 9.46 -13.61 -9.97
C PHE A 28 8.26 -13.15 -9.14
N PRO A 29 8.48 -12.41 -8.04
CA PRO A 29 7.37 -11.90 -7.24
C PRO A 29 6.48 -10.99 -8.08
N PRO A 30 5.15 -11.03 -7.89
CA PRO A 30 4.26 -10.12 -8.59
C PRO A 30 4.58 -8.67 -8.27
N SER A 31 4.45 -7.81 -9.26
CA SER A 31 4.58 -6.37 -9.08
C SER A 31 3.39 -5.83 -8.28
N VAL A 32 3.60 -4.74 -7.53
CA VAL A 32 2.48 -4.06 -6.86
C VAL A 32 1.44 -3.62 -7.88
N GLN A 33 1.85 -3.38 -9.12
CA GLN A 33 0.92 -3.02 -10.19
C GLN A 33 -0.08 -4.14 -10.51
N ASP A 34 0.30 -5.37 -10.23
CA ASP A 34 -0.55 -6.53 -10.52
C ASP A 34 -1.57 -6.81 -9.45
N TRP A 35 -1.45 -6.14 -8.30
CA TRP A 35 -2.28 -6.46 -7.14
C TRP A 35 -3.68 -5.86 -7.19
N LEU A 36 -3.86 -4.79 -7.96
CA LEU A 36 -5.11 -4.05 -7.97
C LEU A 36 -5.70 -3.95 -9.37
N PRO A 37 -7.03 -4.01 -9.49
CA PRO A 37 -7.69 -3.70 -10.76
C PRO A 37 -7.33 -2.30 -11.25
N SER A 38 -7.41 -2.10 -12.55
CA SER A 38 -7.05 -0.82 -13.17
C SER A 38 -7.97 0.33 -12.73
N ASN A 39 -9.17 0.02 -12.27
CA ASN A 39 -10.15 1.04 -11.85
C ASN A 39 -10.27 1.17 -10.33
N HIS A 40 -9.32 0.64 -9.58
CA HIS A 40 -9.38 0.70 -8.11
C HIS A 40 -9.14 2.13 -7.63
N LEU A 41 -9.85 2.50 -6.55
CA LEU A 41 -9.75 3.85 -5.97
C LEU A 41 -8.31 4.23 -5.61
N ALA A 42 -7.52 3.28 -5.13
CA ALA A 42 -6.14 3.58 -4.75
C ALA A 42 -5.32 4.09 -5.94
N ARG A 43 -5.56 3.54 -7.13
CA ARG A 43 -4.87 4.02 -8.33
C ARG A 43 -5.28 5.44 -8.68
N PHE A 44 -6.56 5.72 -8.55
CA PHE A 44 -7.06 7.07 -8.79
C PHE A 44 -6.43 8.08 -7.83
N VAL A 45 -6.34 7.72 -6.55
CA VAL A 45 -5.75 8.62 -5.55
C VAL A 45 -4.28 8.90 -5.88
N VAL A 46 -3.52 7.88 -6.26
CA VAL A 46 -2.11 8.08 -6.62
C VAL A 46 -1.99 9.02 -7.82
N GLU A 47 -2.80 8.80 -8.85
CA GLU A 47 -2.79 9.67 -10.03
C GLU A 47 -3.18 11.09 -9.69
N LEU A 48 -4.21 11.26 -8.86
CA LEU A 48 -4.65 12.59 -8.43
C LEU A 48 -3.55 13.33 -7.68
N VAL A 49 -2.88 12.65 -6.77
CA VAL A 49 -1.81 13.27 -5.98
C VAL A 49 -0.63 13.67 -6.87
N ASP A 50 -0.35 12.88 -7.91
CA ASP A 50 0.75 13.20 -8.83
C ASP A 50 0.49 14.53 -9.57
N GLU A 51 -0.76 14.96 -9.67
CA GLU A 51 -1.10 16.21 -10.33
C GLU A 51 -1.11 17.41 -9.37
N ILE A 52 -1.01 17.19 -8.08
CA ILE A 52 -1.00 18.26 -7.08
C ILE A 52 0.40 18.86 -7.00
N ASP A 53 0.43 20.20 -6.91
CA ASP A 53 1.69 20.90 -6.71
C ASP A 53 2.14 20.77 -5.27
N LEU A 54 3.17 19.97 -5.06
CA LEU A 54 3.75 19.74 -3.73
C LEU A 54 5.11 20.42 -3.57
N GLU A 55 5.37 21.45 -4.36
CA GLU A 55 6.69 22.08 -4.37
C GLU A 55 7.08 22.62 -3.00
N LYS A 56 6.17 23.30 -2.30
CA LYS A 56 6.45 23.82 -0.97
C LYS A 56 6.75 22.70 0.02
N LEU A 57 6.00 21.64 -0.05
CA LEU A 57 6.21 20.49 0.83
C LEU A 57 7.54 19.82 0.54
N ASN A 58 7.86 19.63 -0.74
CA ASN A 58 9.13 19.04 -1.14
C ASN A 58 10.30 19.91 -0.67
N ALA A 59 10.17 21.22 -0.79
CA ALA A 59 11.21 22.15 -0.35
C ALA A 59 11.48 22.04 1.15
N SER A 60 10.43 21.79 1.96
CA SER A 60 10.61 21.65 3.39
C SER A 60 11.41 20.41 3.79
N TYR A 61 11.51 19.41 2.90
CA TYR A 61 12.30 18.22 3.14
C TYR A 61 13.76 18.35 2.75
N LYS A 62 14.10 19.33 1.93
CA LYS A 62 15.48 19.49 1.47
C LYS A 62 16.45 19.83 2.58
N SER A 63 15.94 20.41 3.67
CA SER A 63 16.77 20.75 4.82
C SER A 63 16.95 19.59 5.79
N CYS A 64 16.26 18.48 5.55
CA CYS A 64 16.39 17.30 6.41
C CYS A 64 17.54 16.44 5.91
N GLY A 65 18.46 16.09 6.81
CA GLY A 65 19.65 15.35 6.44
C GLY A 65 19.47 13.86 6.22
N SER A 66 18.30 13.31 6.52
CA SER A 66 18.05 11.88 6.41
C SER A 66 17.12 11.57 5.25
N LEU A 67 17.21 10.34 4.74
CA LEU A 67 16.28 9.87 3.71
C LEU A 67 14.88 9.83 4.30
N ALA A 68 13.94 10.38 3.56
CA ALA A 68 12.55 10.40 3.94
C ALA A 68 11.71 9.71 2.86
N PHE A 69 10.52 9.24 3.24
CA PHE A 69 9.57 8.76 2.26
C PHE A 69 9.16 9.90 1.35
N HIS A 70 8.90 9.58 0.08
CA HIS A 70 8.55 10.61 -0.89
C HIS A 70 7.25 11.32 -0.46
N PRO A 71 7.21 12.65 -0.46
CA PRO A 71 6.02 13.37 -0.01
C PRO A 71 4.74 13.02 -0.76
N SER A 72 4.81 12.81 -2.07
CA SER A 72 3.61 12.46 -2.83
C SER A 72 3.03 11.12 -2.38
N MET A 73 3.89 10.16 -2.05
CA MET A 73 3.44 8.89 -1.51
C MET A 73 2.73 9.06 -0.17
N MET A 74 3.32 9.89 0.69
CA MET A 74 2.73 10.14 2.02
C MET A 74 1.41 10.88 1.91
N VAL A 75 1.27 11.83 0.98
CA VAL A 75 0.00 12.51 0.73
C VAL A 75 -1.05 11.52 0.22
N ALA A 76 -0.66 10.65 -0.72
CA ALA A 76 -1.57 9.63 -1.22
C ALA A 76 -2.03 8.68 -0.11
N LEU A 77 -1.12 8.33 0.80
CA LEU A 77 -1.44 7.50 1.96
C LEU A 77 -2.52 8.16 2.83
N LEU A 78 -2.35 9.45 3.13
CA LEU A 78 -3.33 10.18 3.92
C LEU A 78 -4.66 10.30 3.20
N PHE A 79 -4.64 10.62 1.92
CA PHE A 79 -5.86 10.80 1.13
C PHE A 79 -6.65 9.50 1.04
N TYR A 80 -5.98 8.41 0.76
CA TYR A 80 -6.65 7.11 0.68
C TYR A 80 -7.17 6.69 2.05
N GLY A 81 -6.43 6.98 3.11
CA GLY A 81 -6.90 6.75 4.47
C GLY A 81 -8.19 7.50 4.75
N TYR A 82 -8.25 8.78 4.40
CA TYR A 82 -9.48 9.57 4.55
C TYR A 82 -10.63 8.98 3.75
N ALA A 83 -10.36 8.60 2.51
CA ALA A 83 -11.40 8.07 1.62
C ALA A 83 -11.97 6.75 2.13
N THR A 84 -11.18 5.99 2.86
CA THR A 84 -11.59 4.65 3.33
C THR A 84 -11.86 4.57 4.83
N GLY A 85 -11.79 5.71 5.52
CA GLY A 85 -12.10 5.75 6.95
C GLY A 85 -10.98 5.31 7.88
N VAL A 86 -9.74 5.32 7.40
CA VAL A 86 -8.56 4.96 8.21
C VAL A 86 -7.83 6.25 8.56
N PHE A 87 -8.08 6.79 9.75
CA PHE A 87 -7.62 8.12 10.11
C PHE A 87 -6.40 8.15 11.01
N SER A 88 -6.27 7.21 11.94
CA SER A 88 -5.18 7.26 12.91
C SER A 88 -3.87 6.79 12.29
N SER A 89 -2.77 7.41 12.74
CA SER A 89 -1.44 7.05 12.23
C SER A 89 -1.11 5.59 12.53
N ARG A 90 -1.55 5.06 13.66
CA ARG A 90 -1.30 3.66 14.00
C ARG A 90 -2.10 2.72 13.11
N LYS A 91 -3.35 3.09 12.77
CA LYS A 91 -4.15 2.28 11.85
C LYS A 91 -3.58 2.35 10.44
N LEU A 92 -3.08 3.51 10.02
CA LEU A 92 -2.43 3.64 8.73
C LEU A 92 -1.17 2.78 8.66
N GLU A 93 -0.34 2.82 9.68
CA GLU A 93 0.84 1.96 9.72
C GLU A 93 0.47 0.50 9.55
N ARG A 94 -0.54 0.04 10.29
CA ARG A 94 -0.98 -1.35 10.19
C ARG A 94 -1.53 -1.65 8.80
N ALA A 95 -2.30 -0.73 8.23
CA ALA A 95 -2.90 -0.92 6.92
C ALA A 95 -1.84 -1.10 5.82
N THR A 96 -0.70 -0.43 5.93
CA THR A 96 0.38 -0.59 4.93
C THR A 96 0.94 -2.01 4.90
N ARG A 97 0.70 -2.79 5.95
CA ARG A 97 1.13 -4.19 5.99
C ARG A 97 0.00 -5.15 5.65
N ASP A 98 -1.23 -4.81 6.03
CA ASP A 98 -2.36 -5.74 5.96
C ASP A 98 -3.23 -5.56 4.72
N SER A 99 -3.26 -4.37 4.15
CA SER A 99 -4.13 -4.06 3.02
C SER A 99 -3.34 -3.97 1.73
N VAL A 100 -3.80 -4.72 0.72
CA VAL A 100 -3.17 -4.69 -0.60
C VAL A 100 -3.22 -3.28 -1.19
N ALA A 101 -4.33 -2.58 -1.04
CA ALA A 101 -4.46 -1.23 -1.57
C ALA A 101 -3.47 -0.27 -0.93
N PHE A 102 -3.32 -0.31 0.39
CA PHE A 102 -2.35 0.52 1.07
C PHE A 102 -0.92 0.14 0.71
N ARG A 103 -0.64 -1.15 0.55
CA ARG A 103 0.67 -1.61 0.09
C ARG A 103 0.99 -1.11 -1.31
N TYR A 104 -0.03 -1.02 -2.17
CA TYR A 104 0.15 -0.44 -3.50
C TYR A 104 0.58 1.03 -3.38
N ILE A 105 -0.12 1.80 -2.54
CA ILE A 105 0.17 3.24 -2.38
C ILE A 105 1.58 3.47 -1.87
N THR A 106 2.04 2.66 -0.91
CA THR A 106 3.37 2.83 -0.33
C THR A 106 4.46 2.08 -1.09
N ALA A 107 4.11 1.47 -2.21
CA ALA A 107 5.05 0.69 -3.01
C ALA A 107 5.78 -0.35 -2.15
N ASN A 108 5.01 -1.01 -1.28
CA ASN A 108 5.51 -2.08 -0.41
C ASN A 108 6.56 -1.59 0.59
N THR A 109 6.50 -0.32 0.97
CA THR A 109 7.28 0.22 2.09
C THR A 109 6.36 0.43 3.29
N TYR A 110 6.95 0.63 4.47
CA TYR A 110 6.17 0.60 5.71
C TYR A 110 6.53 1.77 6.61
N PRO A 111 6.03 2.99 6.30
CA PRO A 111 6.25 4.11 7.22
C PRO A 111 5.58 3.81 8.56
N ASP A 112 6.28 4.12 9.64
CA ASP A 112 5.72 3.88 10.97
C ASP A 112 4.78 5.03 11.37
N HIS A 113 4.05 4.80 12.48
CA HIS A 113 3.04 5.76 12.90
C HIS A 113 3.63 7.12 13.30
N ASP A 114 4.84 7.16 13.82
CA ASP A 114 5.49 8.42 14.17
C ASP A 114 5.84 9.21 12.91
N THR A 115 6.34 8.53 11.89
CA THR A 115 6.63 9.14 10.59
C THR A 115 5.36 9.68 9.97
N ILE A 116 4.28 8.89 9.99
CA ILE A 116 3.00 9.31 9.43
C ILE A 116 2.45 10.52 10.19
N ALA A 117 2.49 10.50 11.51
CA ALA A 117 2.00 11.61 12.32
C ALA A 117 2.80 12.88 12.08
N SER A 118 4.12 12.75 12.00
CA SER A 118 4.98 13.90 11.75
C SER A 118 4.73 14.49 10.38
N PHE A 119 4.55 13.62 9.37
CA PHE A 119 4.23 14.08 8.03
C PHE A 119 2.89 14.80 8.00
N ARG A 120 1.89 14.24 8.68
CA ARG A 120 0.54 14.87 8.71
C ARG A 120 0.63 16.28 9.27
N ARG A 121 1.36 16.47 10.37
CA ARG A 121 1.52 17.81 10.96
C ARG A 121 2.20 18.77 10.00
N ARG A 122 3.24 18.31 9.31
CA ARG A 122 3.95 19.12 8.34
C ARG A 122 3.07 19.49 7.15
N PHE A 123 2.33 18.51 6.64
CA PHE A 123 1.44 18.72 5.51
C PHE A 123 0.35 19.74 5.85
N MET A 124 -0.28 19.60 7.01
CA MET A 124 -1.32 20.52 7.44
C MET A 124 -0.77 21.94 7.62
N LYS A 125 0.46 22.05 8.11
CA LYS A 125 1.11 23.35 8.26
C LYS A 125 1.35 24.02 6.91
N GLU A 126 1.78 23.24 5.91
CA GLU A 126 2.06 23.81 4.59
C GLU A 126 0.79 24.18 3.81
N LEU A 127 -0.37 23.61 4.17
CA LEU A 127 -1.64 23.96 3.56
C LEU A 127 -2.18 25.29 4.04
N ASN A 128 -1.76 25.77 5.20
CA ASN A 128 -2.17 27.05 5.76
C ASN A 128 -1.12 28.13 5.42
#